data_cd344aa5d80a6ab83a40d2d4475401dd
#
_entry.id   cd344aa5d80a6ab83a40d2d4475401dd
#
_cell.length_a   1.000
_cell.length_b   1.000
_cell.length_c   1.000
_cell.angle_alpha   90.00
_cell.angle_beta   90.00
_cell.angle_gamma   90.00
#
_symmetry.space_group_name_H-M   'P 1'
#
loop_
_entity.id
_entity.type
_entity.pdbx_description
1 polymer ?
#
loop_
_entity_poly.entity_id
_entity_poly.type
_entity_poly.pdbx_seq_one_letter_code
_entity_poly.pdbx_strand_id
1 'polypeptide(L)'
;MSAKDVKFGTDARNRILDGVNILANAVKVTLGPKGRNVVLDKSFGAPRITKDGVTVAKEIELEDKFENMGAQMVKEVASRTNDEAGDGTTTATVLAQAIVKEGMKSVAAGMNPMDLKRGIDAATTVVVEAIKKASRPVNDQAEVAQVGTISANGEAAIGQQIADAMQNVGNEGVTTVEENKGLETETDVVEGMQFDRGYLSPYFVTNPDKMTTELEDVIILLHEKKLSSLQPMVPLLEQVIQSSKPLLIISEDVEGEALATLVVNKLRGGLKIAAVKAPGFGDRRKAMLQDLAILTGGQVISEDLGMKLESVTMDMLGSAKRVSITKDETTIVEGLGDKAEIAARVTQIRGQIEETSSDYDREKLQERVAKLAGGVAVIRVGGMTEVEVKERKDRVDDALNATRAAVQEGVVVGGGVALVQAGKALADLEGVNPDQTAGMKIVARAVEAPLRQIAENAGVDGAVVAGKVRESNDTSFGFNAQTEEYCDLFAAGVLDPAKVVRTALEDAASIAGLLITTEATVADKPEKGGGAAAGGMPDMGGMGGMGGMM
;
A
#
# COMPACT_ATOMS: atom_id res chain seq x y z
N MET A 1 -15.95 16.74 -27.52
CA MET A 1 -15.99 16.88 -26.04
C MET A 1 -17.44 16.67 -25.64
N SER A 2 -17.71 15.76 -24.69
CA SER A 2 -19.06 15.57 -24.13
C SER A 2 -19.50 16.83 -23.35
N ALA A 3 -20.81 17.11 -23.38
CA ALA A 3 -21.35 18.19 -22.58
C ALA A 3 -21.13 17.91 -21.09
N LYS A 4 -20.86 18.97 -20.29
CA LYS A 4 -20.67 18.84 -18.86
C LYS A 4 -21.96 19.16 -18.10
N ASP A 5 -22.18 18.48 -17.00
CA ASP A 5 -23.13 18.83 -15.97
C ASP A 5 -22.38 19.46 -14.79
N VAL A 6 -22.87 20.59 -14.29
CA VAL A 6 -22.21 21.37 -13.25
C VAL A 6 -23.18 21.58 -12.10
N LYS A 7 -22.75 21.23 -10.89
CA LYS A 7 -23.47 21.47 -9.64
C LYS A 7 -22.72 22.47 -8.78
N PHE A 8 -23.44 23.28 -8.03
CA PHE A 8 -22.88 24.34 -7.22
C PHE A 8 -23.43 24.33 -5.79
N GLY A 9 -22.69 24.89 -4.88
CA GLY A 9 -23.13 25.23 -3.53
C GLY A 9 -23.62 24.01 -2.75
N THR A 10 -24.80 24.11 -2.16
CA THR A 10 -25.36 23.09 -1.28
C THR A 10 -25.67 21.78 -2.01
N ASP A 11 -26.14 21.79 -3.27
CA ASP A 11 -26.43 20.57 -4.04
C ASP A 11 -25.14 19.77 -4.31
N ALA A 12 -24.07 20.45 -4.72
CA ALA A 12 -22.77 19.83 -4.92
C ALA A 12 -22.24 19.21 -3.63
N ARG A 13 -22.27 19.97 -2.52
CA ARG A 13 -21.77 19.50 -1.21
C ARG A 13 -22.56 18.33 -0.65
N ASN A 14 -23.89 18.33 -0.76
CA ASN A 14 -24.71 17.23 -0.28
C ASN A 14 -24.41 15.93 -1.03
N ARG A 15 -24.29 15.96 -2.35
CA ARG A 15 -23.96 14.79 -3.15
C ARG A 15 -22.58 14.23 -2.83
N ILE A 16 -21.58 15.11 -2.67
CA ILE A 16 -20.26 14.70 -2.20
C ILE A 16 -20.36 14.00 -0.84
N LEU A 17 -21.09 14.59 0.12
CA LEU A 17 -21.26 14.04 1.46
C LEU A 17 -21.98 12.69 1.44
N ASP A 18 -22.97 12.51 0.57
CA ASP A 18 -23.68 11.23 0.42
C ASP A 18 -22.73 10.16 -0.08
N GLY A 19 -21.90 10.44 -1.11
CA GLY A 19 -20.88 9.53 -1.58
C GLY A 19 -19.83 9.16 -0.52
N VAL A 20 -19.35 10.15 0.24
CA VAL A 20 -18.45 9.94 1.39
C VAL A 20 -19.11 9.00 2.42
N ASN A 21 -20.38 9.22 2.73
CA ASN A 21 -21.11 8.42 3.73
C ASN A 21 -21.32 6.99 3.24
N ILE A 22 -21.69 6.78 1.98
CA ILE A 22 -21.92 5.44 1.42
C ILE A 22 -20.64 4.60 1.54
N LEU A 23 -19.51 5.12 1.04
CA LEU A 23 -18.24 4.41 1.10
C LEU A 23 -17.79 4.18 2.55
N ALA A 24 -17.74 5.23 3.36
CA ALA A 24 -17.24 5.12 4.73
C ALA A 24 -18.11 4.20 5.59
N ASN A 25 -19.45 4.17 5.39
CA ASN A 25 -20.33 3.25 6.13
C ASN A 25 -20.10 1.78 5.74
N ALA A 26 -19.71 1.50 4.50
CA ALA A 26 -19.35 0.14 4.09
C ALA A 26 -18.01 -0.31 4.68
N VAL A 27 -17.04 0.63 4.77
CA VAL A 27 -15.69 0.32 5.28
C VAL A 27 -15.67 0.22 6.81
N LYS A 28 -16.29 1.15 7.54
CA LYS A 28 -16.18 1.26 9.01
C LYS A 28 -16.70 0.04 9.81
N VAL A 29 -17.54 -0.80 9.18
CA VAL A 29 -18.06 -2.03 9.84
C VAL A 29 -16.96 -3.06 10.09
N THR A 30 -15.83 -2.93 9.43
CA THR A 30 -14.68 -3.83 9.58
C THR A 30 -13.76 -3.44 10.75
N LEU A 31 -13.92 -2.23 11.33
CA LEU A 31 -12.98 -1.67 12.30
C LEU A 31 -13.03 -2.39 13.65
N GLY A 32 -11.86 -2.70 14.17
CA GLY A 32 -11.64 -3.25 15.51
C GLY A 32 -11.87 -4.76 15.62
N PRO A 33 -11.64 -5.34 16.82
CA PRO A 33 -11.62 -6.78 17.03
C PRO A 33 -12.98 -7.45 16.78
N LYS A 34 -14.08 -6.71 16.96
CA LYS A 34 -15.44 -7.17 16.65
C LYS A 34 -15.98 -6.63 15.32
N GLY A 35 -15.09 -6.10 14.48
CA GLY A 35 -15.39 -5.74 13.11
C GLY A 35 -15.86 -6.95 12.28
N ARG A 36 -16.75 -6.70 11.32
CA ARG A 36 -17.40 -7.73 10.51
C ARG A 36 -16.87 -7.73 9.08
N ASN A 37 -17.00 -8.88 8.43
CA ASN A 37 -16.64 -9.04 7.03
C ASN A 37 -17.60 -8.28 6.11
N VAL A 38 -17.06 -7.80 4.99
CA VAL A 38 -17.82 -7.31 3.84
C VAL A 38 -17.70 -8.33 2.71
N VAL A 39 -18.82 -8.58 2.03
CA VAL A 39 -18.87 -9.47 0.86
C VAL A 39 -18.87 -8.61 -0.40
N LEU A 40 -17.92 -8.85 -1.27
CA LEU A 40 -17.73 -8.13 -2.53
C LEU A 40 -18.11 -9.04 -3.68
N ASP A 41 -18.96 -8.55 -4.59
CA ASP A 41 -19.29 -9.24 -5.83
C ASP A 41 -18.07 -9.27 -6.78
N LYS A 42 -17.95 -10.32 -7.56
CA LYS A 42 -16.91 -10.45 -8.57
C LYS A 42 -17.54 -10.80 -9.92
N SER A 43 -17.07 -10.17 -10.98
CA SER A 43 -17.55 -10.43 -12.34
C SER A 43 -17.38 -11.90 -12.75
N PHE A 44 -16.40 -12.59 -12.16
CA PHE A 44 -16.13 -14.02 -12.37
C PHE A 44 -15.67 -14.67 -11.07
N GLY A 45 -16.15 -15.88 -10.80
CA GLY A 45 -15.77 -16.67 -9.61
C GLY A 45 -16.68 -16.42 -8.41
N ALA A 46 -16.24 -16.87 -7.23
CA ALA A 46 -16.96 -16.68 -5.98
C ALA A 46 -16.80 -15.25 -5.46
N PRO A 47 -17.81 -14.72 -4.73
CA PRO A 47 -17.69 -13.44 -4.04
C PRO A 47 -16.46 -13.43 -3.12
N ARG A 48 -15.77 -12.29 -3.03
CA ARG A 48 -14.66 -12.09 -2.09
C ARG A 48 -15.20 -11.67 -0.74
N ILE A 49 -14.71 -12.29 0.32
CA ILE A 49 -15.00 -11.91 1.71
C ILE A 49 -13.74 -11.29 2.28
N THR A 50 -13.86 -10.09 2.87
CA THR A 50 -12.69 -9.38 3.41
C THR A 50 -13.08 -8.49 4.58
N LYS A 51 -12.10 -8.20 5.45
CA LYS A 51 -12.13 -7.14 6.48
C LYS A 51 -11.20 -5.98 6.13
N ASP A 52 -10.39 -6.10 5.09
CA ASP A 52 -9.48 -5.05 4.68
C ASP A 52 -10.24 -3.84 4.13
N GLY A 53 -10.03 -2.68 4.77
CA GLY A 53 -10.72 -1.44 4.45
C GLY A 53 -10.38 -0.89 3.07
N VAL A 54 -9.13 -1.01 2.61
CA VAL A 54 -8.73 -0.52 1.28
C VAL A 54 -9.33 -1.37 0.18
N THR A 55 -9.40 -2.68 0.34
CA THR A 55 -10.06 -3.58 -0.61
C THR A 55 -11.54 -3.25 -0.73
N VAL A 56 -12.24 -3.05 0.40
CA VAL A 56 -13.66 -2.64 0.37
C VAL A 56 -13.82 -1.29 -0.33
N ALA A 57 -12.98 -0.31 0.00
CA ALA A 57 -13.05 1.03 -0.61
C ALA A 57 -12.83 1.01 -2.12
N LYS A 58 -11.89 0.19 -2.60
CA LYS A 58 -11.56 0.07 -4.04
C LYS A 58 -12.70 -0.48 -4.90
N GLU A 59 -13.54 -1.35 -4.35
CA GLU A 59 -14.66 -1.97 -5.09
C GLU A 59 -15.91 -1.07 -5.16
N ILE A 60 -15.98 0.02 -4.36
CA ILE A 60 -17.14 0.89 -4.35
C ILE A 60 -17.09 1.87 -5.50
N GLU A 61 -18.06 1.79 -6.39
CA GLU A 61 -18.33 2.72 -7.46
C GLU A 61 -19.83 3.04 -7.49
N LEU A 62 -20.20 4.33 -7.55
CA LEU A 62 -21.56 4.77 -7.46
C LEU A 62 -22.10 5.22 -8.83
N GLU A 63 -23.38 4.96 -9.09
CA GLU A 63 -24.04 5.31 -10.35
C GLU A 63 -24.14 6.83 -10.54
N ASP A 64 -24.49 7.58 -9.47
CA ASP A 64 -24.49 9.05 -9.53
C ASP A 64 -23.04 9.56 -9.53
N LYS A 65 -22.65 10.22 -10.60
CA LYS A 65 -21.28 10.72 -10.81
C LYS A 65 -20.81 11.71 -9.76
N PHE A 66 -21.73 12.50 -9.19
CA PHE A 66 -21.40 13.51 -8.18
C PHE A 66 -21.22 12.86 -6.79
N GLU A 67 -22.06 11.89 -6.45
CA GLU A 67 -21.85 11.05 -5.26
C GLU A 67 -20.56 10.24 -5.40
N ASN A 68 -20.32 9.68 -6.58
CA ASN A 68 -19.10 8.92 -6.87
C ASN A 68 -17.83 9.77 -6.69
N MET A 69 -17.84 11.07 -7.01
CA MET A 69 -16.71 11.96 -6.71
C MET A 69 -16.39 11.99 -5.22
N GLY A 70 -17.40 12.06 -4.35
CA GLY A 70 -17.21 12.00 -2.90
C GLY A 70 -16.64 10.65 -2.44
N ALA A 71 -17.18 9.56 -2.97
CA ALA A 71 -16.67 8.20 -2.70
C ALA A 71 -15.21 8.05 -3.17
N GLN A 72 -14.87 8.47 -4.38
CA GLN A 72 -13.50 8.38 -4.91
C GLN A 72 -12.48 9.19 -4.09
N MET A 73 -12.86 10.33 -3.54
CA MET A 73 -11.97 11.11 -2.67
C MET A 73 -11.65 10.37 -1.35
N VAL A 74 -12.63 9.69 -0.76
CA VAL A 74 -12.38 8.86 0.46
C VAL A 74 -11.62 7.58 0.10
N LYS A 75 -11.86 7.01 -1.07
CA LYS A 75 -11.05 5.90 -1.61
C LYS A 75 -9.57 6.29 -1.73
N GLU A 76 -9.29 7.53 -2.16
CA GLU A 76 -7.93 8.07 -2.22
C GLU A 76 -7.29 8.15 -0.82
N VAL A 77 -8.06 8.55 0.23
CA VAL A 77 -7.57 8.51 1.61
C VAL A 77 -7.11 7.11 1.99
N ALA A 78 -7.97 6.10 1.80
CA ALA A 78 -7.65 4.71 2.14
C ALA A 78 -6.43 4.19 1.36
N SER A 79 -6.33 4.53 0.07
CA SER A 79 -5.21 4.12 -0.78
C SER A 79 -3.89 4.74 -0.35
N ARG A 80 -3.87 6.06 -0.07
CA ARG A 80 -2.65 6.74 0.39
C ARG A 80 -2.16 6.23 1.74
N THR A 81 -3.08 6.05 2.70
CA THR A 81 -2.72 5.49 4.01
C THR A 81 -2.14 4.08 3.86
N ASN A 82 -2.70 3.27 2.96
CA ASN A 82 -2.14 1.96 2.63
C ASN A 82 -0.73 2.05 2.03
N ASP A 83 -0.51 2.98 1.10
CA ASP A 83 0.79 3.14 0.42
C ASP A 83 1.88 3.64 1.39
N GLU A 84 1.53 4.50 2.38
CA GLU A 84 2.50 5.09 3.32
C GLU A 84 2.76 4.23 4.56
N ALA A 85 1.71 3.60 5.10
CA ALA A 85 1.78 2.87 6.37
C ALA A 85 1.45 1.38 6.26
N GLY A 86 0.81 0.95 5.17
CA GLY A 86 0.43 -0.43 4.92
C GLY A 86 -0.71 -0.95 5.80
N ASP A 87 -1.24 -0.13 6.70
CA ASP A 87 -2.36 -0.41 7.62
C ASP A 87 -3.09 0.89 7.97
N GLY A 88 -4.18 0.82 8.74
CA GLY A 88 -4.93 2.00 9.22
C GLY A 88 -5.92 2.59 8.23
N THR A 89 -6.19 1.92 7.11
CA THR A 89 -7.06 2.38 6.02
C THR A 89 -8.49 2.63 6.49
N THR A 90 -9.02 1.77 7.35
CA THR A 90 -10.35 1.92 7.95
C THR A 90 -10.39 3.10 8.92
N THR A 91 -9.36 3.28 9.74
CA THR A 91 -9.24 4.42 10.66
C THR A 91 -9.22 5.74 9.91
N ALA A 92 -8.43 5.83 8.83
CA ALA A 92 -8.35 7.00 7.97
C ALA A 92 -9.70 7.33 7.30
N THR A 93 -10.41 6.31 6.82
CA THR A 93 -11.75 6.46 6.24
C THR A 93 -12.77 7.01 7.26
N VAL A 94 -12.74 6.51 8.50
CA VAL A 94 -13.62 6.98 9.59
C VAL A 94 -13.30 8.41 9.98
N LEU A 95 -12.02 8.76 10.08
CA LEU A 95 -11.57 10.13 10.35
C LEU A 95 -11.99 11.10 9.24
N ALA A 96 -11.78 10.72 7.98
CA ALA A 96 -12.18 11.53 6.83
C ALA A 96 -13.69 11.79 6.83
N GLN A 97 -14.52 10.77 7.04
CA GLN A 97 -15.97 10.92 7.15
C GLN A 97 -16.34 11.89 8.28
N ALA A 98 -15.72 11.75 9.45
CA ALA A 98 -16.01 12.59 10.60
C ALA A 98 -15.66 14.06 10.34
N ILE A 99 -14.47 14.33 9.77
CA ILE A 99 -14.02 15.69 9.46
C ILE A 99 -14.92 16.33 8.38
N VAL A 100 -15.22 15.60 7.29
CA VAL A 100 -16.09 16.09 6.20
C VAL A 100 -17.49 16.41 6.74
N LYS A 101 -18.08 15.48 7.52
CA LYS A 101 -19.43 15.65 8.07
C LYS A 101 -19.54 16.87 9.00
N GLU A 102 -18.59 17.07 9.90
CA GLU A 102 -18.59 18.24 10.80
C GLU A 102 -18.23 19.52 10.05
N GLY A 103 -17.29 19.45 9.10
CA GLY A 103 -16.91 20.59 8.27
C GLY A 103 -18.05 21.09 7.39
N MET A 104 -18.78 20.19 6.72
CA MET A 104 -19.94 20.56 5.89
C MET A 104 -21.07 21.21 6.70
N LYS A 105 -21.28 20.82 7.95
CA LYS A 105 -22.23 21.51 8.86
C LYS A 105 -21.78 22.95 9.12
N SER A 106 -20.49 23.17 9.36
CA SER A 106 -19.94 24.50 9.63
C SER A 106 -20.02 25.41 8.39
N VAL A 107 -19.76 24.86 7.20
CA VAL A 107 -19.94 25.59 5.92
C VAL A 107 -21.41 25.93 5.69
N ALA A 108 -22.32 25.00 5.95
CA ALA A 108 -23.77 25.25 5.85
C ALA A 108 -24.26 26.34 6.84
N ALA A 109 -23.58 26.47 7.99
CA ALA A 109 -23.81 27.53 8.96
C ALA A 109 -23.22 28.89 8.54
N GLY A 110 -22.57 28.99 7.38
CA GLY A 110 -22.03 30.23 6.82
C GLY A 110 -20.59 30.57 7.20
N MET A 111 -19.85 29.64 7.80
CA MET A 111 -18.43 29.81 8.11
C MET A 111 -17.58 29.74 6.83
N ASN A 112 -16.45 30.46 6.81
CA ASN A 112 -15.53 30.51 5.67
C ASN A 112 -14.80 29.14 5.51
N PRO A 113 -15.00 28.39 4.40
CA PRO A 113 -14.40 27.09 4.21
C PRO A 113 -12.86 27.10 4.22
N MET A 114 -12.25 28.17 3.70
CA MET A 114 -10.79 28.30 3.66
C MET A 114 -10.19 28.51 5.06
N ASP A 115 -10.87 29.22 5.94
CA ASP A 115 -10.45 29.41 7.32
C ASP A 115 -10.71 28.15 8.16
N LEU A 116 -11.84 27.46 7.92
CA LEU A 116 -12.08 26.12 8.49
C LEU A 116 -10.93 25.18 8.14
N LYS A 117 -10.51 25.13 6.85
CA LYS A 117 -9.38 24.29 6.42
C LYS A 117 -8.08 24.67 7.15
N ARG A 118 -7.75 25.95 7.25
CA ARG A 118 -6.55 26.40 7.99
C ARG A 118 -6.58 25.94 9.46
N GLY A 119 -7.76 25.99 10.09
CA GLY A 119 -7.97 25.49 11.45
C GLY A 119 -7.78 23.98 11.54
N ILE A 120 -8.31 23.22 10.57
CA ILE A 120 -8.12 21.76 10.47
C ILE A 120 -6.63 21.41 10.31
N ASP A 121 -5.93 22.07 9.39
CA ASP A 121 -4.50 21.83 9.13
C ASP A 121 -3.65 22.11 10.40
N ALA A 122 -3.91 23.23 11.10
CA ALA A 122 -3.21 23.57 12.33
C ALA A 122 -3.47 22.55 13.47
N ALA A 123 -4.72 22.15 13.65
CA ALA A 123 -5.08 21.15 14.65
C ALA A 123 -4.47 19.79 14.35
N THR A 124 -4.46 19.38 13.09
CA THR A 124 -3.84 18.11 12.65
C THR A 124 -2.36 18.08 13.01
N THR A 125 -1.63 19.16 12.74
CA THR A 125 -0.22 19.29 13.11
C THR A 125 0.00 19.10 14.61
N VAL A 126 -0.81 19.75 15.45
CA VAL A 126 -0.72 19.65 16.93
C VAL A 126 -0.99 18.22 17.41
N VAL A 127 -2.02 17.56 16.87
CA VAL A 127 -2.36 16.18 17.26
C VAL A 127 -1.26 15.20 16.81
N VAL A 128 -0.73 15.35 15.60
CA VAL A 128 0.37 14.53 15.08
C VAL A 128 1.63 14.67 15.94
N GLU A 129 1.99 15.89 16.35
CA GLU A 129 3.11 16.09 17.27
C GLU A 129 2.86 15.46 18.64
N ALA A 130 1.62 15.51 19.14
CA ALA A 130 1.25 14.86 20.40
C ALA A 130 1.36 13.32 20.29
N ILE A 131 0.94 12.73 19.18
CA ILE A 131 1.10 11.29 18.89
C ILE A 131 2.58 10.92 18.86
N LYS A 132 3.42 11.68 18.14
CA LYS A 132 4.87 11.44 18.07
C LYS A 132 5.53 11.52 19.45
N LYS A 133 5.11 12.46 20.32
CA LYS A 133 5.61 12.58 21.70
C LYS A 133 5.15 11.44 22.60
N ALA A 134 3.97 10.88 22.38
CA ALA A 134 3.42 9.76 23.14
C ALA A 134 3.97 8.41 22.67
N SER A 135 4.59 8.37 21.49
CA SER A 135 5.20 7.17 20.95
C SER A 135 6.37 6.70 21.78
N ARG A 136 6.45 5.39 21.97
CA ARG A 136 7.61 4.72 22.57
C ARG A 136 8.20 3.70 21.58
N PRO A 137 9.54 3.55 21.53
CA PRO A 137 10.16 2.57 20.65
C PRO A 137 9.75 1.15 21.07
N VAL A 138 9.67 0.26 20.11
CA VAL A 138 9.48 -1.18 20.32
C VAL A 138 10.83 -1.76 20.75
N ASN A 139 10.88 -2.39 21.91
CA ASN A 139 12.15 -2.80 22.52
C ASN A 139 12.41 -4.31 22.46
N ASP A 140 11.36 -5.12 22.34
CA ASP A 140 11.51 -6.57 22.36
C ASP A 140 10.57 -7.29 21.37
N GLN A 141 10.85 -8.58 21.16
CA GLN A 141 10.08 -9.45 20.27
C GLN A 141 8.63 -9.63 20.75
N ALA A 142 8.37 -9.55 22.05
CA ALA A 142 7.03 -9.71 22.59
C ALA A 142 6.14 -8.52 22.20
N GLU A 143 6.66 -7.28 22.20
CA GLU A 143 5.94 -6.11 21.72
C GLU A 143 5.69 -6.18 20.20
N VAL A 144 6.67 -6.68 19.42
CA VAL A 144 6.51 -6.95 17.99
C VAL A 144 5.35 -7.93 17.76
N ALA A 145 5.32 -9.04 18.50
CA ALA A 145 4.25 -10.04 18.41
C ALA A 145 2.88 -9.47 18.83
N GLN A 146 2.83 -8.58 19.83
CA GLN A 146 1.60 -7.91 20.25
C GLN A 146 1.02 -7.01 19.13
N VAL A 147 1.86 -6.18 18.51
CA VAL A 147 1.45 -5.34 17.38
C VAL A 147 0.89 -6.21 16.25
N GLY A 148 1.63 -7.26 15.84
CA GLY A 148 1.20 -8.19 14.81
C GLY A 148 -0.12 -8.89 15.18
N THR A 149 -0.30 -9.25 16.45
CA THR A 149 -1.56 -9.86 16.95
C THR A 149 -2.74 -8.91 16.83
N ILE A 150 -2.57 -7.65 17.21
CA ILE A 150 -3.65 -6.64 17.15
C ILE A 150 -4.05 -6.39 15.70
N SER A 151 -3.10 -6.14 14.81
CA SER A 151 -3.37 -5.93 13.39
C SER A 151 -3.97 -7.18 12.73
N ALA A 152 -3.59 -8.39 13.18
CA ALA A 152 -4.20 -9.66 12.76
C ALA A 152 -5.56 -9.96 13.41
N ASN A 153 -6.27 -8.94 13.93
CA ASN A 153 -7.59 -9.10 14.59
C ASN A 153 -7.59 -10.04 15.82
N GLY A 154 -6.50 -10.08 16.58
CA GLY A 154 -6.36 -10.86 17.81
C GLY A 154 -5.82 -12.28 17.62
N GLU A 155 -5.36 -12.66 16.43
CA GLU A 155 -4.71 -13.97 16.19
C GLU A 155 -3.24 -13.97 16.65
N ALA A 156 -3.01 -14.42 17.88
CA ALA A 156 -1.67 -14.47 18.47
C ALA A 156 -0.66 -15.34 17.67
N ALA A 157 -1.13 -16.36 16.98
CA ALA A 157 -0.29 -17.21 16.14
C ALA A 157 0.35 -16.42 14.99
N ILE A 158 -0.41 -15.52 14.35
CA ILE A 158 0.10 -14.66 13.27
C ILE A 158 1.13 -13.67 13.83
N GLY A 159 0.81 -13.01 14.95
CA GLY A 159 1.73 -12.07 15.59
C GLY A 159 3.07 -12.72 15.96
N GLN A 160 3.03 -13.93 16.52
CA GLN A 160 4.24 -14.66 16.86
C GLN A 160 5.05 -15.07 15.62
N GLN A 161 4.39 -15.57 14.57
CA GLN A 161 5.05 -15.94 13.31
C GLN A 161 5.76 -14.75 12.67
N ILE A 162 5.14 -13.55 12.68
CA ILE A 162 5.75 -12.32 12.16
C ILE A 162 6.97 -11.93 13.00
N ALA A 163 6.85 -11.96 14.33
CA ALA A 163 7.95 -11.62 15.22
C ALA A 163 9.14 -12.57 15.07
N ASP A 164 8.88 -13.88 14.94
CA ASP A 164 9.91 -14.90 14.69
C ASP A 164 10.56 -14.70 13.31
N ALA A 165 9.76 -14.42 12.27
CA ALA A 165 10.26 -14.15 10.92
C ALA A 165 11.18 -12.92 10.91
N MET A 166 10.77 -11.82 11.52
CA MET A 166 11.56 -10.59 11.62
C MET A 166 12.84 -10.79 12.43
N GLN A 167 12.79 -11.57 13.51
CA GLN A 167 13.96 -11.90 14.30
C GLN A 167 14.99 -12.71 13.52
N ASN A 168 14.54 -13.67 12.72
CA ASN A 168 15.41 -14.56 11.92
C ASN A 168 16.20 -13.80 10.86
N VAL A 169 15.64 -12.78 10.25
CA VAL A 169 16.31 -11.97 9.22
C VAL A 169 16.98 -10.71 9.77
N GLY A 170 16.68 -10.34 11.03
CA GLY A 170 17.21 -9.13 11.67
C GLY A 170 16.57 -7.83 11.17
N ASN A 171 17.07 -6.70 11.69
CA ASN A 171 16.48 -5.37 11.45
C ASN A 171 16.53 -4.91 9.98
N GLU A 172 17.52 -5.36 9.23
CA GLU A 172 17.72 -5.01 7.82
C GLU A 172 17.17 -6.08 6.86
N GLY A 173 16.75 -7.22 7.41
CA GLY A 173 16.17 -8.30 6.63
C GLY A 173 14.73 -8.01 6.23
N VAL A 174 14.27 -8.70 5.21
CA VAL A 174 12.95 -8.51 4.62
C VAL A 174 12.06 -9.70 4.93
N THR A 175 10.81 -9.43 5.29
CA THR A 175 9.78 -10.46 5.43
C THR A 175 8.74 -10.26 4.32
N THR A 176 8.35 -11.34 3.65
CA THR A 176 7.30 -11.36 2.61
C THR A 176 6.26 -12.40 2.92
N VAL A 177 5.07 -12.24 2.34
CA VAL A 177 3.95 -13.17 2.55
C VAL A 177 3.55 -13.80 1.22
N GLU A 178 3.44 -15.11 1.17
CA GLU A 178 3.06 -15.90 0.00
C GLU A 178 1.89 -16.83 0.29
N GLU A 179 1.21 -17.28 -0.76
CA GLU A 179 0.21 -18.33 -0.66
C GLU A 179 0.90 -19.71 -0.62
N ASN A 180 0.51 -20.54 0.35
CA ASN A 180 0.91 -21.95 0.40
C ASN A 180 -0.16 -22.82 -0.27
N LYS A 181 0.27 -23.87 -0.94
CA LYS A 181 -0.62 -24.93 -1.45
C LYS A 181 -1.01 -25.94 -0.36
N GLY A 182 -0.33 -25.90 0.79
CA GLY A 182 -0.59 -26.72 1.96
C GLY A 182 -1.66 -26.14 2.89
N LEU A 183 -2.04 -26.91 3.91
CA LEU A 183 -3.02 -26.49 4.92
C LEU A 183 -2.41 -25.60 6.00
N GLU A 184 -1.12 -25.80 6.30
CA GLU A 184 -0.42 -25.12 7.37
C GLU A 184 0.33 -23.90 6.86
N THR A 185 0.46 -22.89 7.73
CA THR A 185 1.30 -21.73 7.48
C THR A 185 2.72 -22.03 7.93
N GLU A 186 3.68 -21.81 7.05
CA GLU A 186 5.10 -22.10 7.26
C GLU A 186 5.92 -20.82 7.09
N THR A 187 7.06 -20.73 7.78
CA THR A 187 8.00 -19.61 7.64
C THR A 187 9.39 -20.15 7.31
N ASP A 188 9.91 -19.75 6.17
CA ASP A 188 11.25 -20.11 5.70
C ASP A 188 12.11 -18.86 5.54
N VAL A 189 13.42 -19.00 5.74
CA VAL A 189 14.40 -17.98 5.39
C VAL A 189 15.16 -18.43 4.15
N VAL A 190 15.09 -17.61 3.11
CA VAL A 190 15.70 -17.89 1.81
C VAL A 190 16.68 -16.78 1.42
N GLU A 191 17.58 -17.10 0.49
CA GLU A 191 18.47 -16.09 -0.10
C GLU A 191 17.64 -15.06 -0.86
N GLY A 192 17.88 -13.79 -0.58
CA GLY A 192 17.13 -12.71 -1.21
C GLY A 192 17.62 -11.33 -0.77
N MET A 193 17.12 -10.31 -1.44
CA MET A 193 17.47 -8.92 -1.15
C MET A 193 16.34 -7.97 -1.55
N GLN A 194 16.12 -6.94 -0.74
CA GLN A 194 15.29 -5.81 -1.10
C GLN A 194 16.14 -4.55 -1.31
N PHE A 195 15.72 -3.72 -2.27
CA PHE A 195 16.32 -2.41 -2.50
C PHE A 195 15.27 -1.37 -2.91
N ASP A 196 15.55 -0.09 -2.59
CA ASP A 196 14.64 1.04 -2.72
C ASP A 196 14.61 1.56 -4.16
N ARG A 197 14.07 0.77 -5.08
CA ARG A 197 13.79 1.14 -6.47
C ARG A 197 12.59 0.34 -6.95
N GLY A 198 11.51 1.03 -7.32
CA GLY A 198 10.32 0.42 -7.87
C GLY A 198 10.32 0.37 -9.40
N TYR A 199 9.18 -0.04 -9.97
CA TYR A 199 9.02 -0.16 -11.41
C TYR A 199 9.12 1.21 -12.11
N LEU A 200 9.74 1.22 -13.29
CA LEU A 200 9.91 2.44 -14.10
C LEU A 200 8.63 2.91 -14.78
N SER A 201 7.62 2.06 -14.85
CA SER A 201 6.33 2.39 -15.46
C SER A 201 5.20 1.62 -14.77
N PRO A 202 4.08 2.27 -14.43
CA PRO A 202 2.88 1.60 -13.91
C PRO A 202 2.33 0.53 -14.86
N TYR A 203 2.64 0.61 -16.14
CA TYR A 203 2.26 -0.41 -17.12
C TYR A 203 2.95 -1.76 -16.92
N PHE A 204 3.99 -1.85 -16.09
CA PHE A 204 4.59 -3.11 -15.69
C PHE A 204 3.80 -3.86 -14.61
N VAL A 205 2.85 -3.21 -13.95
CA VAL A 205 2.00 -3.82 -12.91
C VAL A 205 1.30 -5.07 -13.45
N THR A 206 1.35 -6.15 -12.67
CA THR A 206 0.66 -7.43 -12.93
C THR A 206 -0.54 -7.63 -12.02
N ASN A 207 -0.51 -7.03 -10.83
CA ASN A 207 -1.59 -7.02 -9.86
C ASN A 207 -2.10 -5.58 -9.66
N PRO A 208 -3.17 -5.16 -10.35
CA PRO A 208 -3.67 -3.79 -10.25
C PRO A 208 -4.27 -3.47 -8.88
N ASP A 209 -4.77 -4.46 -8.13
CA ASP A 209 -5.37 -4.24 -6.80
C ASP A 209 -4.33 -3.78 -5.79
N LYS A 210 -3.13 -4.41 -5.82
CA LYS A 210 -1.98 -4.07 -4.96
C LYS A 210 -0.98 -3.12 -5.61
N MET A 211 -1.18 -2.73 -6.87
CA MET A 211 -0.23 -1.95 -7.67
C MET A 211 1.19 -2.55 -7.65
N THR A 212 1.30 -3.88 -7.72
CA THR A 212 2.56 -4.61 -7.71
C THR A 212 2.82 -5.34 -9.02
N THR A 213 4.10 -5.55 -9.32
CA THR A 213 4.55 -6.43 -10.39
C THR A 213 5.14 -7.69 -9.77
N GLU A 214 4.53 -8.83 -10.00
CA GLU A 214 5.00 -10.13 -9.53
C GLU A 214 5.47 -10.96 -10.71
N LEU A 215 6.71 -11.45 -10.62
CA LEU A 215 7.36 -12.28 -11.64
C LEU A 215 7.84 -13.58 -10.97
N GLU A 216 7.43 -14.72 -11.50
CA GLU A 216 7.83 -16.06 -11.02
C GLU A 216 8.81 -16.73 -12.00
N ASP A 217 9.79 -17.47 -11.47
CA ASP A 217 10.87 -18.12 -12.23
C ASP A 217 11.57 -17.14 -13.20
N VAL A 218 11.90 -15.97 -12.66
CA VAL A 218 12.35 -14.79 -13.40
C VAL A 218 13.84 -14.88 -13.75
N ILE A 219 14.18 -14.44 -14.96
CA ILE A 219 15.54 -14.16 -15.39
C ILE A 219 15.83 -12.67 -15.24
N ILE A 220 17.07 -12.34 -14.85
CA ILE A 220 17.44 -10.98 -14.44
C ILE A 220 18.63 -10.51 -15.26
N LEU A 221 18.45 -9.43 -16.01
CA LEU A 221 19.52 -8.71 -16.68
C LEU A 221 20.04 -7.60 -15.79
N LEU A 222 21.32 -7.66 -15.46
CA LEU A 222 22.04 -6.63 -14.70
C LEU A 222 22.93 -5.82 -15.64
N HIS A 223 22.60 -4.55 -15.85
CA HIS A 223 23.33 -3.69 -16.77
C HIS A 223 23.83 -2.42 -16.09
N GLU A 224 25.08 -2.08 -16.28
CA GLU A 224 25.72 -0.97 -15.58
C GLU A 224 25.26 0.41 -16.06
N LYS A 225 25.00 0.56 -17.38
CA LYS A 225 24.66 1.82 -18.02
C LYS A 225 23.16 1.98 -18.28
N LYS A 226 22.79 3.15 -18.78
CA LYS A 226 21.43 3.44 -19.23
C LYS A 226 21.07 2.68 -20.50
N LEU A 227 19.79 2.31 -20.62
CA LEU A 227 19.20 1.71 -21.80
C LEU A 227 18.28 2.71 -22.48
N SER A 228 18.71 3.30 -23.58
CA SER A 228 17.90 4.25 -24.37
C SER A 228 17.39 3.63 -25.68
N SER A 229 18.02 2.55 -26.17
CA SER A 229 17.63 1.80 -27.35
C SER A 229 17.59 0.31 -27.06
N LEU A 230 16.63 -0.41 -27.65
CA LEU A 230 16.52 -1.88 -27.52
C LEU A 230 17.24 -2.63 -28.65
N GLN A 231 17.74 -1.97 -29.67
CA GLN A 231 18.41 -2.61 -30.81
C GLN A 231 19.51 -3.59 -30.37
N PRO A 232 20.41 -3.23 -29.42
CA PRO A 232 21.43 -4.13 -28.92
C PRO A 232 20.88 -5.35 -28.17
N MET A 233 19.65 -5.26 -27.63
CA MET A 233 19.01 -6.32 -26.85
C MET A 233 18.12 -7.25 -27.67
N VAL A 234 17.85 -6.96 -28.94
CA VAL A 234 16.93 -7.75 -29.75
C VAL A 234 17.27 -9.25 -29.74
N PRO A 235 18.54 -9.67 -29.93
CA PRO A 235 18.89 -11.09 -29.91
C PRO A 235 18.60 -11.76 -28.56
N LEU A 236 18.79 -11.05 -27.45
CA LEU A 236 18.47 -11.53 -26.11
C LEU A 236 16.97 -11.62 -25.89
N LEU A 237 16.20 -10.60 -26.30
CA LEU A 237 14.75 -10.58 -26.15
C LEU A 237 14.08 -11.71 -26.95
N GLU A 238 14.61 -12.07 -28.11
CA GLU A 238 14.13 -13.22 -28.91
C GLU A 238 14.34 -14.54 -28.15
N GLN A 239 15.49 -14.74 -27.50
CA GLN A 239 15.75 -15.90 -26.66
C GLN A 239 14.82 -15.94 -25.41
N VAL A 240 14.59 -14.80 -24.78
CA VAL A 240 13.67 -14.66 -23.65
C VAL A 240 12.24 -15.06 -24.05
N ILE A 241 11.77 -14.57 -25.19
CA ILE A 241 10.44 -14.95 -25.72
C ILE A 241 10.35 -16.46 -25.97
N GLN A 242 11.38 -17.06 -26.55
CA GLN A 242 11.43 -18.52 -26.80
C GLN A 242 11.42 -19.32 -25.49
N SER A 243 12.06 -18.81 -24.42
CA SER A 243 12.08 -19.48 -23.12
C SER A 243 10.75 -19.35 -22.37
N SER A 244 9.87 -18.43 -22.77
CA SER A 244 8.61 -18.08 -22.07
C SER A 244 8.78 -17.62 -20.61
N LYS A 245 10.02 -17.37 -20.16
CA LYS A 245 10.31 -16.87 -18.82
C LYS A 245 10.14 -15.35 -18.74
N PRO A 246 9.69 -14.81 -17.60
CA PRO A 246 9.67 -13.38 -17.39
C PRO A 246 11.09 -12.83 -17.26
N LEU A 247 11.28 -11.59 -17.72
CA LEU A 247 12.54 -10.85 -17.66
C LEU A 247 12.41 -9.65 -16.73
N LEU A 248 13.32 -9.52 -15.77
CA LEU A 248 13.55 -8.29 -15.04
C LEU A 248 14.80 -7.61 -15.56
N ILE A 249 14.72 -6.34 -15.90
CA ILE A 249 15.88 -5.52 -16.26
C ILE A 249 16.22 -4.62 -15.08
N ILE A 250 17.44 -4.72 -14.57
CA ILE A 250 18.01 -3.83 -13.55
C ILE A 250 19.16 -3.08 -14.20
N SER A 251 18.98 -1.79 -14.44
CA SER A 251 20.00 -0.96 -15.10
C SER A 251 20.08 0.42 -14.46
N GLU A 252 21.09 1.22 -14.81
CA GLU A 252 21.17 2.61 -14.33
C GLU A 252 19.87 3.38 -14.57
N ASP A 253 19.31 3.25 -15.77
CA ASP A 253 18.00 3.75 -16.16
C ASP A 253 17.52 3.04 -17.43
N VAL A 254 16.20 3.02 -17.65
CA VAL A 254 15.60 2.65 -18.95
C VAL A 254 14.71 3.79 -19.38
N GLU A 255 15.05 4.44 -20.46
CA GLU A 255 14.41 5.69 -20.88
C GLU A 255 14.07 5.73 -22.37
N GLY A 256 13.25 6.70 -22.77
CA GLY A 256 12.95 7.01 -24.15
C GLY A 256 12.31 5.86 -24.92
N GLU A 257 12.87 5.55 -26.10
CA GLU A 257 12.38 4.51 -27.00
C GLU A 257 12.44 3.11 -26.36
N ALA A 258 13.46 2.83 -25.57
CA ALA A 258 13.61 1.53 -24.92
C ALA A 258 12.44 1.26 -23.97
N LEU A 259 12.15 2.18 -23.07
CA LEU A 259 11.04 2.02 -22.12
C LEU A 259 9.68 1.90 -22.83
N ALA A 260 9.41 2.78 -23.80
CA ALA A 260 8.16 2.76 -24.56
C ALA A 260 7.96 1.43 -25.29
N THR A 261 9.01 0.89 -25.90
CA THR A 261 8.93 -0.38 -26.64
C THR A 261 8.72 -1.58 -25.69
N LEU A 262 9.38 -1.61 -24.52
CA LEU A 262 9.15 -2.64 -23.51
C LEU A 262 7.71 -2.64 -23.01
N VAL A 263 7.15 -1.47 -22.72
CA VAL A 263 5.76 -1.29 -22.30
C VAL A 263 4.80 -1.78 -23.38
N VAL A 264 4.99 -1.39 -24.64
CA VAL A 264 4.13 -1.82 -25.74
C VAL A 264 4.17 -3.34 -25.94
N ASN A 265 5.35 -3.97 -25.88
CA ASN A 265 5.48 -5.42 -26.01
C ASN A 265 4.84 -6.17 -24.83
N LYS A 266 4.95 -5.66 -23.60
CA LYS A 266 4.23 -6.22 -22.45
C LYS A 266 2.71 -6.13 -22.63
N LEU A 267 2.18 -4.97 -23.03
CA LEU A 267 0.74 -4.75 -23.22
C LEU A 267 0.16 -5.62 -24.34
N ARG A 268 0.94 -5.93 -25.38
CA ARG A 268 0.56 -6.85 -26.44
C ARG A 268 0.63 -8.33 -26.02
N GLY A 269 1.08 -8.62 -24.79
CA GLY A 269 1.21 -10.00 -24.28
C GLY A 269 2.36 -10.80 -24.90
N GLY A 270 3.24 -10.16 -25.69
CA GLY A 270 4.38 -10.83 -26.32
C GLY A 270 5.57 -11.06 -25.38
N LEU A 271 5.65 -10.31 -24.29
CA LEU A 271 6.79 -10.38 -23.38
C LEU A 271 6.33 -10.14 -21.92
N LYS A 272 6.68 -11.04 -21.02
CA LYS A 272 6.53 -10.83 -19.58
C LYS A 272 7.77 -10.10 -19.08
N ILE A 273 7.67 -8.79 -18.83
CA ILE A 273 8.84 -7.98 -18.51
C ILE A 273 8.53 -6.88 -17.50
N ALA A 274 9.53 -6.55 -16.69
CA ALA A 274 9.58 -5.35 -15.89
C ALA A 274 10.97 -4.73 -15.95
N ALA A 275 11.06 -3.43 -15.66
CA ALA A 275 12.32 -2.71 -15.58
C ALA A 275 12.34 -1.82 -14.34
N VAL A 276 13.48 -1.83 -13.65
CA VAL A 276 13.75 -1.03 -12.45
C VAL A 276 15.13 -0.37 -12.55
N LYS A 277 15.31 0.71 -11.79
CA LYS A 277 16.64 1.32 -11.66
C LYS A 277 17.52 0.51 -10.72
N ALA A 278 18.81 0.43 -11.03
CA ALA A 278 19.78 -0.14 -10.12
C ALA A 278 19.91 0.70 -8.84
N PRO A 279 20.05 0.08 -7.66
CA PRO A 279 20.22 0.79 -6.41
C PRO A 279 21.57 1.51 -6.32
N GLY A 280 21.62 2.63 -5.60
CA GLY A 280 22.82 3.42 -5.39
C GLY A 280 23.22 4.31 -6.57
N PHE A 281 24.38 4.95 -6.44
CA PHE A 281 24.96 5.87 -7.44
C PHE A 281 26.46 5.64 -7.55
N GLY A 282 27.03 5.90 -8.76
CA GLY A 282 28.48 5.78 -8.99
C GLY A 282 29.02 4.39 -8.63
N ASP A 283 30.13 4.35 -7.91
CA ASP A 283 30.79 3.09 -7.53
C ASP A 283 29.95 2.22 -6.60
N ARG A 284 29.07 2.83 -5.79
CA ARG A 284 28.12 2.07 -4.97
C ARG A 284 27.12 1.30 -5.83
N ARG A 285 26.62 1.90 -6.92
CA ARG A 285 25.72 1.22 -7.84
C ARG A 285 26.42 0.01 -8.46
N LYS A 286 27.69 0.15 -8.88
CA LYS A 286 28.48 -0.97 -9.40
C LYS A 286 28.61 -2.08 -8.36
N ALA A 287 28.90 -1.72 -7.11
CA ALA A 287 29.03 -2.68 -6.02
C ALA A 287 27.70 -3.40 -5.70
N MET A 288 26.57 -2.68 -5.69
CA MET A 288 25.24 -3.26 -5.49
C MET A 288 24.83 -4.15 -6.66
N LEU A 289 25.10 -3.79 -7.90
CA LEU A 289 24.88 -4.65 -9.06
C LEU A 289 25.69 -5.95 -8.95
N GLN A 290 26.94 -5.88 -8.47
CA GLN A 290 27.76 -7.07 -8.22
C GLN A 290 27.19 -7.96 -7.13
N ASP A 291 26.66 -7.36 -6.05
CA ASP A 291 26.00 -8.11 -4.99
C ASP A 291 24.74 -8.85 -5.52
N LEU A 292 23.94 -8.17 -6.35
CA LEU A 292 22.78 -8.75 -7.03
C LEU A 292 23.19 -9.87 -8.01
N ALA A 293 24.32 -9.70 -8.73
CA ALA A 293 24.83 -10.73 -9.63
C ALA A 293 25.18 -12.01 -8.89
N ILE A 294 25.89 -11.89 -7.77
CA ILE A 294 26.27 -13.03 -6.92
C ILE A 294 25.01 -13.68 -6.31
N LEU A 295 24.07 -12.88 -5.83
CA LEU A 295 22.81 -13.36 -5.26
C LEU A 295 21.99 -14.18 -6.27
N THR A 296 21.97 -13.77 -7.52
CA THR A 296 21.11 -14.34 -8.57
C THR A 296 21.84 -15.32 -9.50
N GLY A 297 23.15 -15.49 -9.31
CA GLY A 297 23.98 -16.35 -10.14
C GLY A 297 24.22 -15.84 -11.55
N GLY A 298 24.08 -14.51 -11.75
CA GLY A 298 24.30 -13.84 -13.05
C GLY A 298 25.59 -13.06 -13.12
N GLN A 299 25.72 -12.25 -14.17
CA GLN A 299 26.85 -11.37 -14.39
C GLN A 299 26.37 -9.93 -14.62
N VAL A 300 27.16 -8.95 -14.14
CA VAL A 300 26.92 -7.55 -14.48
C VAL A 300 27.47 -7.27 -15.88
N ILE A 301 26.59 -6.88 -16.78
CA ILE A 301 26.97 -6.48 -18.13
C ILE A 301 27.54 -5.07 -18.09
N SER A 302 28.86 -4.98 -18.22
CA SER A 302 29.64 -3.75 -18.15
C SER A 302 30.49 -3.58 -19.39
N GLU A 303 30.34 -2.45 -20.07
CA GLU A 303 31.19 -2.08 -21.21
C GLU A 303 32.64 -1.80 -20.78
N ASP A 304 32.84 -1.36 -19.54
CA ASP A 304 34.19 -1.13 -18.99
C ASP A 304 34.97 -2.46 -18.88
N LEU A 305 34.28 -3.60 -18.78
CA LEU A 305 34.85 -4.94 -18.84
C LEU A 305 34.86 -5.54 -20.25
N GLY A 306 34.49 -4.75 -21.26
CA GLY A 306 34.46 -5.19 -22.67
C GLY A 306 33.24 -5.99 -23.06
N MET A 307 32.22 -6.08 -22.19
CA MET A 307 30.98 -6.78 -22.48
C MET A 307 30.00 -5.86 -23.22
N LYS A 308 29.46 -6.33 -24.34
CA LYS A 308 28.47 -5.59 -25.12
C LYS A 308 27.10 -6.26 -24.99
N LEU A 309 26.04 -5.47 -24.98
CA LEU A 309 24.66 -5.97 -24.88
C LEU A 309 24.30 -6.96 -26.00
N GLU A 310 24.86 -6.77 -27.21
CA GLU A 310 24.63 -7.64 -28.36
C GLU A 310 25.20 -9.06 -28.16
N SER A 311 26.17 -9.21 -27.26
CA SER A 311 26.83 -10.50 -26.98
C SER A 311 26.30 -11.20 -25.74
N VAL A 312 25.25 -10.65 -25.09
CA VAL A 312 24.67 -11.23 -23.89
C VAL A 312 23.88 -12.50 -24.25
N THR A 313 24.16 -13.57 -23.52
CA THR A 313 23.50 -14.87 -23.65
C THR A 313 22.70 -15.19 -22.39
N MET A 314 21.81 -16.16 -22.46
CA MET A 314 20.92 -16.55 -21.35
C MET A 314 21.65 -17.01 -20.09
N ASP A 315 22.84 -17.61 -20.25
CA ASP A 315 23.72 -18.08 -19.17
C ASP A 315 24.44 -16.97 -18.41
N MET A 316 24.46 -15.75 -18.95
CA MET A 316 24.98 -14.56 -18.27
C MET A 316 23.92 -13.90 -17.38
N LEU A 317 22.64 -14.25 -17.56
CA LEU A 317 21.53 -13.65 -16.80
C LEU A 317 21.44 -14.29 -15.41
N GLY A 318 21.14 -13.45 -14.43
CA GLY A 318 20.76 -13.93 -13.12
C GLY A 318 19.37 -14.59 -13.12
N SER A 319 19.04 -15.29 -12.07
CA SER A 319 17.73 -15.90 -11.91
C SER A 319 17.27 -15.92 -10.45
N ALA A 320 15.97 -15.85 -10.25
CA ALA A 320 15.34 -15.96 -8.95
C ALA A 320 13.99 -16.66 -9.09
N LYS A 321 13.53 -17.28 -8.00
CA LYS A 321 12.22 -17.92 -7.94
C LYS A 321 11.10 -16.92 -8.10
N ARG A 322 11.23 -15.78 -7.41
CA ARG A 322 10.23 -14.70 -7.45
C ARG A 322 10.86 -13.34 -7.31
N VAL A 323 10.25 -12.36 -7.98
CA VAL A 323 10.51 -10.94 -7.77
C VAL A 323 9.18 -10.23 -7.60
N SER A 324 9.10 -9.42 -6.53
CA SER A 324 7.99 -8.50 -6.27
C SER A 324 8.49 -7.06 -6.38
N ILE A 325 7.78 -6.24 -7.15
CA ILE A 325 8.15 -4.84 -7.38
C ILE A 325 6.94 -3.97 -7.06
N THR A 326 7.12 -3.04 -6.15
CA THR A 326 6.16 -1.98 -5.85
C THR A 326 6.54 -0.70 -6.60
N LYS A 327 5.87 0.41 -6.31
CA LYS A 327 6.22 1.72 -6.83
C LYS A 327 7.62 2.19 -6.38
N ASP A 328 8.04 1.79 -5.19
CA ASP A 328 9.22 2.32 -4.52
C ASP A 328 10.31 1.28 -4.25
N GLU A 329 9.98 -0.01 -4.23
CA GLU A 329 10.87 -1.10 -3.81
C GLU A 329 10.85 -2.29 -4.76
N THR A 330 11.96 -3.01 -4.81
CA THR A 330 12.10 -4.31 -5.49
C THR A 330 12.64 -5.34 -4.52
N THR A 331 11.93 -6.45 -4.36
CA THR A 331 12.33 -7.59 -3.52
C THR A 331 12.59 -8.80 -4.39
N ILE A 332 13.81 -9.34 -4.32
CA ILE A 332 14.21 -10.59 -4.95
C ILE A 332 14.14 -11.68 -3.89
N VAL A 333 13.36 -12.73 -4.15
CA VAL A 333 13.13 -13.85 -3.24
C VAL A 333 13.69 -15.11 -3.86
N GLU A 334 14.47 -15.86 -3.09
CA GLU A 334 15.10 -17.12 -3.51
C GLU A 334 15.93 -16.93 -4.79
N GLY A 335 16.98 -16.06 -4.67
CA GLY A 335 18.00 -15.92 -5.72
C GLY A 335 18.77 -17.22 -5.90
N LEU A 336 19.02 -17.59 -7.17
CA LEU A 336 19.62 -18.89 -7.49
C LEU A 336 21.17 -18.83 -7.59
N GLY A 337 21.80 -17.87 -6.89
CA GLY A 337 23.26 -17.80 -6.76
C GLY A 337 23.85 -18.87 -5.86
N ASP A 338 25.15 -19.11 -5.99
CA ASP A 338 25.84 -20.08 -5.14
C ASP A 338 26.01 -19.54 -3.71
N LYS A 339 25.57 -20.31 -2.72
CA LYS A 339 25.64 -19.93 -1.29
C LYS A 339 27.07 -19.69 -0.81
N ALA A 340 28.05 -20.41 -1.36
CA ALA A 340 29.44 -20.23 -1.00
C ALA A 340 29.99 -18.90 -1.54
N GLU A 341 29.59 -18.50 -2.75
CA GLU A 341 29.94 -17.20 -3.33
C GLU A 341 29.29 -16.03 -2.57
N ILE A 342 28.03 -16.18 -2.16
CA ILE A 342 27.33 -15.20 -1.31
C ILE A 342 28.07 -15.04 0.03
N ALA A 343 28.42 -16.14 0.70
CA ALA A 343 29.17 -16.11 1.96
C ALA A 343 30.56 -15.49 1.81
N ALA A 344 31.26 -15.80 0.72
CA ALA A 344 32.55 -15.18 0.39
C ALA A 344 32.42 -13.68 0.17
N ARG A 345 31.35 -13.24 -0.52
CA ARG A 345 31.07 -11.81 -0.73
C ARG A 345 30.80 -11.07 0.57
N VAL A 346 29.98 -11.64 1.45
CA VAL A 346 29.72 -11.11 2.81
C VAL A 346 31.03 -10.96 3.58
N THR A 347 31.92 -11.97 3.53
CA THR A 347 33.23 -11.90 4.19
C THR A 347 34.11 -10.81 3.62
N GLN A 348 34.12 -10.65 2.28
CA GLN A 348 34.85 -9.57 1.60
C GLN A 348 34.37 -8.18 2.06
N ILE A 349 33.05 -7.96 2.13
CA ILE A 349 32.51 -6.66 2.55
C ILE A 349 32.81 -6.40 4.02
N ARG A 350 32.78 -7.43 4.90
CA ARG A 350 33.19 -7.30 6.30
C ARG A 350 34.66 -6.87 6.43
N GLY A 351 35.56 -7.39 5.60
CA GLY A 351 36.94 -6.91 5.55
C GLY A 351 37.03 -5.43 5.18
N GLN A 352 36.23 -4.97 4.20
CA GLN A 352 36.16 -3.54 3.84
C GLN A 352 35.64 -2.65 4.97
N ILE A 353 34.72 -3.15 5.82
CA ILE A 353 34.22 -2.43 7.00
C ILE A 353 35.37 -2.18 8.01
N GLU A 354 36.27 -3.15 8.19
CA GLU A 354 37.42 -3.03 9.10
C GLU A 354 38.49 -2.07 8.56
N GLU A 355 38.67 -2.01 7.24
CA GLU A 355 39.69 -1.19 6.58
C GLU A 355 39.26 0.28 6.42
N THR A 356 37.96 0.58 6.33
CA THR A 356 37.49 1.94 6.07
C THR A 356 37.63 2.87 7.27
N SER A 357 38.16 4.07 7.02
CA SER A 357 38.26 5.15 8.01
C SER A 357 37.04 6.09 8.01
N SER A 358 36.14 5.97 7.04
CA SER A 358 34.95 6.80 6.89
C SER A 358 33.77 6.16 7.61
N ASP A 359 33.21 6.83 8.58
CA ASP A 359 32.02 6.35 9.30
C ASP A 359 30.82 6.18 8.39
N TYR A 360 30.65 7.08 7.41
CA TYR A 360 29.60 6.99 6.40
C TYR A 360 29.77 5.77 5.49
N ASP A 361 30.99 5.48 5.02
CA ASP A 361 31.22 4.30 4.18
C ASP A 361 31.09 3.02 5.00
N ARG A 362 31.49 3.05 6.27
CA ARG A 362 31.29 1.94 7.20
C ARG A 362 29.80 1.61 7.35
N GLU A 363 28.96 2.61 7.58
CA GLU A 363 27.51 2.45 7.66
C GLU A 363 26.93 1.82 6.39
N LYS A 364 27.31 2.32 5.21
CA LYS A 364 26.82 1.81 3.93
C LYS A 364 27.34 0.40 3.58
N LEU A 365 28.51 0.04 4.03
CA LEU A 365 29.01 -1.33 3.94
C LEU A 365 28.27 -2.27 4.88
N GLN A 366 27.93 -1.81 6.09
CA GLN A 366 27.10 -2.56 7.05
C GLN A 366 25.70 -2.83 6.51
N GLU A 367 25.05 -1.83 5.90
CA GLU A 367 23.76 -2.03 5.20
C GLU A 367 23.86 -3.11 4.12
N ARG A 368 24.93 -3.10 3.31
CA ARG A 368 25.11 -4.11 2.25
C ARG A 368 25.28 -5.51 2.81
N VAL A 369 26.09 -5.66 3.87
CA VAL A 369 26.25 -6.95 4.56
C VAL A 369 24.90 -7.42 5.11
N ALA A 370 24.15 -6.55 5.78
CA ALA A 370 22.88 -6.90 6.37
C ALA A 370 21.85 -7.35 5.31
N LYS A 371 21.76 -6.62 4.18
CA LYS A 371 20.89 -6.99 3.05
C LYS A 371 21.28 -8.31 2.39
N LEU A 372 22.58 -8.61 2.28
CA LEU A 372 23.06 -9.82 1.63
C LEU A 372 23.02 -11.05 2.55
N ALA A 373 23.32 -10.86 3.85
CA ALA A 373 23.39 -11.93 4.83
C ALA A 373 22.06 -12.24 5.52
N GLY A 374 21.17 -11.24 5.63
CA GLY A 374 19.86 -11.37 6.29
C GLY A 374 18.89 -12.25 5.52
N GLY A 375 18.98 -12.26 4.21
CA GLY A 375 18.05 -12.97 3.35
C GLY A 375 16.63 -12.39 3.39
N VAL A 376 15.67 -13.21 3.01
CA VAL A 376 14.24 -12.90 3.04
C VAL A 376 13.50 -13.98 3.82
N ALA A 377 12.76 -13.57 4.86
CA ALA A 377 11.81 -14.47 5.51
C ALA A 377 10.52 -14.53 4.68
N VAL A 378 10.09 -15.71 4.31
CA VAL A 378 8.88 -15.95 3.53
C VAL A 378 7.87 -16.65 4.41
N ILE A 379 6.77 -15.95 4.73
CA ILE A 379 5.61 -16.52 5.43
C ILE A 379 4.68 -17.09 4.37
N ARG A 380 4.59 -18.41 4.26
CA ARG A 380 3.69 -19.10 3.32
C ARG A 380 2.40 -19.46 4.01
N VAL A 381 1.34 -18.74 3.68
CA VAL A 381 0.04 -18.83 4.32
C VAL A 381 -0.75 -20.00 3.74
N GLY A 382 -1.08 -20.99 4.59
CA GLY A 382 -1.91 -22.14 4.25
C GLY A 382 -3.38 -21.95 4.63
N GLY A 383 -4.25 -22.82 4.07
CA GLY A 383 -5.67 -22.88 4.38
C GLY A 383 -6.41 -23.96 3.62
N MET A 384 -7.68 -24.20 3.99
CA MET A 384 -8.49 -25.27 3.41
C MET A 384 -9.07 -24.89 2.03
N THR A 385 -9.26 -23.60 1.78
CA THR A 385 -9.82 -23.09 0.53
C THR A 385 -9.03 -21.88 0.04
N GLU A 386 -9.03 -21.67 -1.26
CA GLU A 386 -8.37 -20.52 -1.89
C GLU A 386 -8.86 -19.16 -1.34
N VAL A 387 -10.15 -19.08 -1.02
CA VAL A 387 -10.76 -17.87 -0.42
C VAL A 387 -10.21 -17.63 0.98
N GLU A 388 -10.07 -18.69 1.79
CA GLU A 388 -9.50 -18.61 3.14
C GLU A 388 -8.01 -18.23 3.10
N VAL A 389 -7.25 -18.83 2.19
CA VAL A 389 -5.81 -18.51 2.02
C VAL A 389 -5.62 -17.04 1.66
N LYS A 390 -6.41 -16.51 0.73
CA LYS A 390 -6.34 -15.11 0.33
C LYS A 390 -6.71 -14.15 1.47
N GLU A 391 -7.79 -14.43 2.19
CA GLU A 391 -8.20 -13.61 3.35
C GLU A 391 -7.12 -13.63 4.45
N ARG A 392 -6.60 -14.80 4.76
CA ARG A 392 -5.54 -14.95 5.77
C ARG A 392 -4.23 -14.28 5.32
N LYS A 393 -3.89 -14.37 4.04
CA LYS A 393 -2.72 -13.68 3.47
C LYS A 393 -2.84 -12.17 3.60
N ASP A 394 -3.99 -11.58 3.21
CA ASP A 394 -4.22 -10.15 3.34
C ASP A 394 -4.04 -9.70 4.81
N ARG A 395 -4.56 -10.47 5.76
CA ARG A 395 -4.44 -10.20 7.19
C ARG A 395 -3.00 -10.32 7.72
N VAL A 396 -2.23 -11.27 7.22
CA VAL A 396 -0.79 -11.40 7.56
C VAL A 396 0.01 -10.26 6.94
N ASP A 397 -0.30 -9.84 5.70
CA ASP A 397 0.30 -8.67 5.03
C ASP A 397 0.08 -7.39 5.85
N ASP A 398 -1.16 -7.13 6.30
CA ASP A 398 -1.51 -5.97 7.12
C ASP A 398 -0.75 -5.99 8.45
N ALA A 399 -0.74 -7.15 9.13
CA ALA A 399 -0.03 -7.33 10.39
C ALA A 399 1.50 -7.13 10.25
N LEU A 400 2.08 -7.59 9.16
CA LEU A 400 3.49 -7.38 8.84
C LEU A 400 3.81 -5.90 8.61
N ASN A 401 2.96 -5.20 7.86
CA ASN A 401 3.14 -3.77 7.60
C ASN A 401 2.98 -2.94 8.88
N ALA A 402 1.98 -3.24 9.71
CA ALA A 402 1.81 -2.61 11.02
C ALA A 402 3.04 -2.83 11.92
N THR A 403 3.58 -4.04 11.92
CA THR A 403 4.77 -4.38 12.71
C THR A 403 6.01 -3.61 12.24
N ARG A 404 6.22 -3.50 10.92
CA ARG A 404 7.28 -2.65 10.34
C ARG A 404 7.12 -1.18 10.73
N ALA A 405 5.89 -0.65 10.64
CA ALA A 405 5.59 0.71 11.03
C ALA A 405 5.88 0.96 12.53
N ALA A 406 5.59 -0.03 13.38
CA ALA A 406 5.90 0.03 14.81
C ALA A 406 7.41 0.04 15.10
N VAL A 407 8.19 -0.76 14.38
CA VAL A 407 9.66 -0.74 14.49
C VAL A 407 10.25 0.59 14.04
N GLN A 408 9.66 1.24 13.01
CA GLN A 408 10.15 2.50 12.44
C GLN A 408 9.88 3.71 13.35
N GLU A 409 8.67 3.87 13.87
CA GLU A 409 8.25 5.08 14.59
C GLU A 409 7.74 4.80 16.02
N GLY A 410 7.84 3.56 16.48
CA GLY A 410 7.36 3.17 17.79
C GLY A 410 5.86 2.91 17.85
N VAL A 411 5.37 2.67 19.06
CA VAL A 411 3.97 2.34 19.35
C VAL A 411 3.33 3.34 20.29
N VAL A 412 2.03 3.47 20.15
CA VAL A 412 1.15 4.24 21.03
C VAL A 412 0.04 3.32 21.58
N VAL A 413 -0.71 3.80 22.54
CA VAL A 413 -1.89 3.07 23.04
C VAL A 413 -2.90 2.89 21.91
N GLY A 414 -3.37 1.66 21.73
CA GLY A 414 -4.26 1.29 20.64
C GLY A 414 -5.75 1.58 20.88
N GLY A 415 -6.58 0.98 20.04
CA GLY A 415 -8.04 1.07 20.16
C GLY A 415 -8.62 2.47 19.96
N GLY A 416 -7.90 3.37 19.30
CA GLY A 416 -8.28 4.75 19.07
C GLY A 416 -8.05 5.69 20.27
N VAL A 417 -7.49 5.17 21.38
CA VAL A 417 -7.25 5.96 22.59
C VAL A 417 -6.17 7.01 22.36
N ALA A 418 -5.09 6.68 21.63
CA ALA A 418 -4.02 7.64 21.34
C ALA A 418 -4.54 8.92 20.67
N LEU A 419 -5.48 8.80 19.73
CA LEU A 419 -6.10 9.94 19.06
C LEU A 419 -6.91 10.80 20.05
N VAL A 420 -7.71 10.18 20.93
CA VAL A 420 -8.51 10.90 21.93
C VAL A 420 -7.60 11.63 22.93
N GLN A 421 -6.53 10.98 23.39
CA GLN A 421 -5.57 11.59 24.32
C GLN A 421 -4.77 12.72 23.65
N ALA A 422 -4.31 12.53 22.42
CA ALA A 422 -3.63 13.57 21.64
C ALA A 422 -4.55 14.75 21.33
N GLY A 423 -5.85 14.51 21.13
CA GLY A 423 -6.87 15.53 20.93
C GLY A 423 -7.03 16.51 22.11
N LYS A 424 -6.62 16.12 23.33
CA LYS A 424 -6.62 17.02 24.50
C LYS A 424 -5.71 18.23 24.31
N ALA A 425 -4.67 18.11 23.50
CA ALA A 425 -3.78 19.23 23.16
C ALA A 425 -4.49 20.37 22.40
N LEU A 426 -5.70 20.12 21.89
CA LEU A 426 -6.51 21.11 21.19
C LEU A 426 -7.44 21.91 22.12
N ALA A 427 -7.54 21.59 23.41
CA ALA A 427 -8.53 22.15 24.32
C ALA A 427 -8.43 23.68 24.44
N ASP A 428 -7.20 24.21 24.52
CA ASP A 428 -6.91 25.62 24.69
C ASP A 428 -6.38 26.28 23.39
N LEU A 429 -6.49 25.60 22.26
CA LEU A 429 -5.99 26.10 20.98
C LEU A 429 -7.01 27.02 20.33
N GLU A 430 -6.60 28.25 20.05
CA GLU A 430 -7.41 29.24 19.36
C GLU A 430 -6.79 29.63 18.02
N GLY A 431 -7.64 29.79 17.01
CA GLY A 431 -7.25 30.28 15.68
C GLY A 431 -7.18 31.78 15.64
N VAL A 432 -6.65 32.33 14.53
CA VAL A 432 -6.58 33.78 14.28
C VAL A 432 -7.98 34.40 14.20
N ASN A 433 -8.99 33.61 13.88
CA ASN A 433 -10.39 34.05 13.82
C ASN A 433 -11.33 32.90 14.26
N PRO A 434 -12.63 33.18 14.48
CA PRO A 434 -13.62 32.20 14.94
C PRO A 434 -13.77 31.00 14.00
N ASP A 435 -13.63 31.16 12.68
CA ASP A 435 -13.79 30.10 11.70
C ASP A 435 -12.61 29.13 11.75
N GLN A 436 -11.37 29.62 11.96
CA GLN A 436 -10.22 28.77 12.22
C GLN A 436 -10.37 27.99 13.53
N THR A 437 -10.83 28.66 14.59
CA THR A 437 -11.13 27.98 15.87
C THR A 437 -12.20 26.89 15.69
N ALA A 438 -13.21 27.13 14.85
CA ALA A 438 -14.21 26.10 14.50
C ALA A 438 -13.57 24.93 13.74
N GLY A 439 -12.65 25.21 12.82
CA GLY A 439 -11.87 24.17 12.13
C GLY A 439 -11.08 23.28 13.09
N MET A 440 -10.46 23.87 14.12
CA MET A 440 -9.75 23.10 15.18
C MET A 440 -10.71 22.22 15.98
N LYS A 441 -11.89 22.72 16.31
CA LYS A 441 -12.93 21.96 17.02
C LYS A 441 -13.50 20.81 16.19
N ILE A 442 -13.50 20.91 14.86
CA ILE A 442 -13.86 19.82 13.96
C ILE A 442 -12.90 18.65 14.16
N VAL A 443 -11.59 18.89 14.16
CA VAL A 443 -10.57 17.84 14.39
C VAL A 443 -10.71 17.27 15.81
N ALA A 444 -10.89 18.11 16.82
CA ALA A 444 -11.06 17.68 18.20
C ALA A 444 -12.24 16.68 18.38
N ARG A 445 -13.30 16.84 17.59
CA ARG A 445 -14.42 15.87 17.57
C ARG A 445 -14.11 14.66 16.72
N ALA A 446 -13.45 14.83 15.59
CA ALA A 446 -13.19 13.77 14.63
C ALA A 446 -12.23 12.72 15.18
N VAL A 447 -11.24 13.10 16.00
CA VAL A 447 -10.27 12.16 16.61
C VAL A 447 -10.91 11.16 17.59
N GLU A 448 -12.14 11.42 18.05
CA GLU A 448 -12.91 10.44 18.84
C GLU A 448 -13.60 9.38 17.98
N ALA A 449 -13.77 9.62 16.67
CA ALA A 449 -14.60 8.79 15.81
C ALA A 449 -14.10 7.34 15.69
N PRO A 450 -12.78 7.04 15.56
CA PRO A 450 -12.30 5.65 15.52
C PRO A 450 -12.63 4.86 16.79
N LEU A 451 -12.37 5.43 17.98
CA LEU A 451 -12.70 4.80 19.26
C LEU A 451 -14.22 4.54 19.37
N ARG A 452 -15.04 5.52 19.00
CA ARG A 452 -16.51 5.38 18.99
C ARG A 452 -16.94 4.24 18.08
N GLN A 453 -16.40 4.16 16.87
CA GLN A 453 -16.75 3.12 15.91
C GLN A 453 -16.33 1.73 16.39
N ILE A 454 -15.14 1.58 17.00
CA ILE A 454 -14.70 0.32 17.62
C ILE A 454 -15.70 -0.14 18.70
N ALA A 455 -16.12 0.78 19.57
CA ALA A 455 -17.09 0.49 20.62
C ALA A 455 -18.49 0.13 20.04
N GLU A 456 -18.96 0.86 19.04
CA GLU A 456 -20.22 0.59 18.34
C GLU A 456 -20.22 -0.79 17.65
N ASN A 457 -19.11 -1.16 17.01
CA ASN A 457 -18.94 -2.48 16.40
C ASN A 457 -18.92 -3.60 17.46
N ALA A 458 -18.52 -3.28 18.69
CA ALA A 458 -18.60 -4.19 19.84
C ALA A 458 -20.01 -4.22 20.51
N GLY A 459 -20.93 -3.39 20.04
CA GLY A 459 -22.31 -3.32 20.61
C GLY A 459 -22.44 -2.40 21.82
N VAL A 460 -21.45 -1.54 22.09
CA VAL A 460 -21.43 -0.58 23.21
C VAL A 460 -21.58 0.84 22.68
N ASP A 461 -22.22 1.73 23.47
CA ASP A 461 -22.35 3.14 23.10
C ASP A 461 -20.99 3.84 23.02
N GLY A 462 -20.59 4.20 21.80
CA GLY A 462 -19.30 4.83 21.52
C GLY A 462 -19.13 6.20 22.17
N ALA A 463 -20.20 6.95 22.40
CA ALA A 463 -20.12 8.26 23.06
C ALA A 463 -19.82 8.12 24.55
N VAL A 464 -20.37 7.11 25.22
CA VAL A 464 -20.08 6.80 26.62
C VAL A 464 -18.61 6.37 26.77
N VAL A 465 -18.12 5.51 25.88
CA VAL A 465 -16.73 5.05 25.89
C VAL A 465 -15.76 6.21 25.69
N ALA A 466 -15.99 7.03 24.65
CA ALA A 466 -15.14 8.20 24.38
C ALA A 466 -15.14 9.23 25.52
N GLY A 467 -16.32 9.45 26.16
CA GLY A 467 -16.42 10.30 27.33
C GLY A 467 -15.53 9.83 28.50
N LYS A 468 -15.61 8.56 28.86
CA LYS A 468 -14.80 7.97 29.94
C LYS A 468 -13.29 8.05 29.66
N VAL A 469 -12.87 7.76 28.42
CA VAL A 469 -11.46 7.85 28.02
C VAL A 469 -10.96 9.28 28.06
N ARG A 470 -11.75 10.24 27.58
CA ARG A 470 -11.40 11.66 27.60
C ARG A 470 -11.26 12.21 29.02
N GLU A 471 -12.11 11.80 29.95
CA GLU A 471 -12.10 12.24 31.36
C GLU A 471 -10.95 11.62 32.16
N SER A 472 -10.40 10.49 31.70
CA SER A 472 -9.29 9.84 32.40
C SER A 472 -8.00 10.66 32.29
N ASN A 473 -7.27 10.76 33.42
CA ASN A 473 -5.92 11.32 33.45
C ASN A 473 -4.84 10.30 33.09
N ASP A 474 -5.19 9.01 33.10
CA ASP A 474 -4.30 7.95 32.67
C ASP A 474 -4.34 7.82 31.15
N THR A 475 -3.20 8.01 30.50
CA THR A 475 -3.06 7.99 29.04
C THR A 475 -3.16 6.60 28.44
N SER A 476 -2.99 5.54 29.24
CA SER A 476 -3.11 4.15 28.83
C SER A 476 -4.51 3.56 29.09
N PHE A 477 -5.34 4.26 29.85
CA PHE A 477 -6.70 3.83 30.16
C PHE A 477 -7.61 3.85 28.92
N GLY A 478 -8.23 2.72 28.61
CA GLY A 478 -9.14 2.59 27.48
C GLY A 478 -10.12 1.46 27.62
N PHE A 479 -10.92 1.28 26.56
CA PHE A 479 -11.91 0.21 26.43
C PHE A 479 -11.35 -0.90 25.55
N ASN A 480 -11.10 -2.07 26.12
CA ASN A 480 -10.74 -3.26 25.35
C ASN A 480 -12.02 -3.86 24.73
N ALA A 481 -12.24 -3.60 23.45
CA ALA A 481 -13.44 -4.07 22.75
C ALA A 481 -13.50 -5.60 22.58
N GLN A 482 -12.38 -6.31 22.72
CA GLN A 482 -12.33 -7.77 22.69
C GLN A 482 -12.96 -8.38 23.95
N THR A 483 -12.56 -7.87 25.14
CA THR A 483 -13.04 -8.35 26.45
C THR A 483 -14.22 -7.57 26.99
N GLU A 484 -14.58 -6.41 26.39
CA GLU A 484 -15.61 -5.46 26.82
C GLU A 484 -15.32 -4.81 28.21
N GLU A 485 -14.03 -4.71 28.57
CA GLU A 485 -13.59 -4.18 29.85
C GLU A 485 -12.79 -2.88 29.69
N TYR A 486 -12.86 -2.02 30.71
CA TYR A 486 -11.97 -0.85 30.83
C TYR A 486 -10.70 -1.26 31.57
N CYS A 487 -9.54 -1.04 30.96
CA CYS A 487 -8.26 -1.43 31.53
C CYS A 487 -7.12 -0.54 31.00
N ASP A 488 -5.92 -0.77 31.52
CA ASP A 488 -4.69 -0.29 30.90
C ASP A 488 -4.45 -1.07 29.59
N LEU A 489 -4.59 -0.39 28.47
CA LEU A 489 -4.46 -1.00 27.14
C LEU A 489 -3.03 -1.35 26.79
N PHE A 490 -2.02 -0.64 27.31
CA PHE A 490 -0.63 -1.04 27.17
C PHE A 490 -0.35 -2.38 27.87
N ALA A 491 -0.80 -2.53 29.11
CA ALA A 491 -0.68 -3.78 29.85
C ALA A 491 -1.46 -4.92 29.21
N ALA A 492 -2.60 -4.60 28.57
CA ALA A 492 -3.41 -5.56 27.82
C ALA A 492 -2.84 -5.91 26.43
N GLY A 493 -1.71 -5.29 26.01
CA GLY A 493 -1.08 -5.51 24.72
C GLY A 493 -1.81 -4.88 23.53
N VAL A 494 -2.77 -3.96 23.78
CA VAL A 494 -3.51 -3.25 22.71
C VAL A 494 -2.70 -2.03 22.28
N LEU A 495 -1.88 -2.22 21.26
CA LEU A 495 -0.90 -1.25 20.76
C LEU A 495 -1.15 -0.95 19.29
N ASP A 496 -1.06 0.33 18.91
CA ASP A 496 -1.10 0.77 17.51
C ASP A 496 0.25 1.38 17.12
N PRO A 497 0.76 1.16 15.89
CA PRO A 497 1.95 1.85 15.39
C PRO A 497 1.70 3.36 15.30
N ALA A 498 2.62 4.17 15.84
CA ALA A 498 2.48 5.62 15.80
C ALA A 498 2.40 6.16 14.35
N LYS A 499 3.18 5.58 13.43
CA LYS A 499 3.15 5.89 12.01
C LYS A 499 1.76 5.71 11.41
N VAL A 500 1.10 4.57 11.68
CA VAL A 500 -0.23 4.26 11.17
C VAL A 500 -1.26 5.28 11.66
N VAL A 501 -1.25 5.58 12.96
CA VAL A 501 -2.22 6.51 13.58
C VAL A 501 -2.08 7.93 13.04
N ARG A 502 -0.82 8.45 12.92
CA ARG A 502 -0.59 9.81 12.42
C ARG A 502 -0.90 9.93 10.93
N THR A 503 -0.46 8.96 10.09
CA THR A 503 -0.70 8.98 8.65
C THR A 503 -2.20 8.93 8.36
N ALA A 504 -2.96 8.10 9.07
CA ALA A 504 -4.41 8.05 8.94
C ALA A 504 -5.07 9.42 9.20
N LEU A 505 -4.60 10.18 10.19
CA LEU A 505 -5.13 11.53 10.48
C LEU A 505 -4.68 12.56 9.44
N GLU A 506 -3.41 12.54 9.02
CA GLU A 506 -2.85 13.46 8.03
C GLU A 506 -3.57 13.34 6.68
N ASP A 507 -3.74 12.11 6.16
CA ASP A 507 -4.43 11.84 4.90
C ASP A 507 -5.92 12.20 4.98
N ALA A 508 -6.59 11.82 6.08
CA ALA A 508 -7.98 12.16 6.30
C ALA A 508 -8.21 13.66 6.33
N ALA A 509 -7.38 14.43 7.04
CA ALA A 509 -7.49 15.88 7.15
C ALA A 509 -7.18 16.58 5.82
N SER A 510 -6.18 16.11 5.08
CA SER A 510 -5.80 16.62 3.77
C SER A 510 -6.97 16.56 2.78
N ILE A 511 -7.53 15.38 2.57
CA ILE A 511 -8.63 15.18 1.63
C ILE A 511 -9.93 15.83 2.12
N ALA A 512 -10.25 15.71 3.41
CA ALA A 512 -11.43 16.35 3.98
C ALA A 512 -11.37 17.88 3.84
N GLY A 513 -10.19 18.49 4.02
CA GLY A 513 -9.97 19.92 3.79
C GLY A 513 -10.27 20.34 2.36
N LEU A 514 -9.91 19.52 1.36
CA LEU A 514 -10.25 19.77 -0.06
C LEU A 514 -11.75 19.69 -0.29
N LEU A 515 -12.41 18.68 0.25
CA LEU A 515 -13.87 18.48 0.11
C LEU A 515 -14.67 19.63 0.75
N ILE A 516 -14.27 20.09 1.94
CA ILE A 516 -14.93 21.18 2.65
C ILE A 516 -14.81 22.51 1.88
N THR A 517 -13.70 22.72 1.17
CA THR A 517 -13.46 23.94 0.37
C THR A 517 -14.06 23.87 -1.04
N THR A 518 -14.65 22.73 -1.43
CA THR A 518 -15.26 22.57 -2.76
C THR A 518 -16.59 23.30 -2.85
N GLU A 519 -16.75 24.13 -3.92
CA GLU A 519 -17.97 24.88 -4.20
C GLU A 519 -18.71 24.36 -5.44
N ALA A 520 -17.98 23.80 -6.40
CA ALA A 520 -18.57 23.30 -7.65
C ALA A 520 -18.03 21.92 -8.01
N THR A 521 -18.89 21.10 -8.59
CA THR A 521 -18.55 19.80 -9.16
C THR A 521 -18.92 19.75 -10.63
N VAL A 522 -18.06 19.14 -11.46
CA VAL A 522 -18.23 19.07 -12.92
C VAL A 522 -18.13 17.62 -13.37
N ALA A 523 -19.21 17.09 -13.94
CA ALA A 523 -19.25 15.72 -14.46
C ALA A 523 -19.61 15.69 -15.95
N ASP A 524 -19.26 14.63 -16.65
CA ASP A 524 -19.77 14.39 -18.00
C ASP A 524 -21.26 14.06 -17.98
N LYS A 525 -22.05 14.74 -18.81
CA LYS A 525 -23.45 14.35 -18.97
C LYS A 525 -23.53 12.93 -19.51
N PRO A 526 -24.45 12.10 -19.00
CA PRO A 526 -24.73 10.83 -19.62
C PRO A 526 -25.07 11.05 -21.10
N GLU A 527 -24.43 10.32 -21.99
CA GLU A 527 -24.87 10.28 -23.37
C GLU A 527 -26.31 9.79 -23.35
N LYS A 528 -27.24 10.63 -23.85
CA LYS A 528 -28.61 10.18 -24.09
C LYS A 528 -28.45 9.02 -25.06
N GLY A 529 -28.78 7.81 -24.62
CA GLY A 529 -28.67 6.60 -25.38
C GLY A 529 -29.27 6.86 -26.76
N GLY A 530 -28.44 6.84 -27.80
CA GLY A 530 -28.88 6.77 -29.13
C GLY A 530 -29.72 5.51 -29.23
N GLY A 531 -31.04 5.68 -29.33
CA GLY A 531 -31.93 4.58 -29.59
C GLY A 531 -31.32 3.77 -30.73
N ALA A 532 -31.20 2.48 -30.55
CA ALA A 532 -30.84 1.56 -31.60
C ALA A 532 -31.75 1.90 -32.80
N ALA A 533 -31.20 2.62 -33.77
CA ALA A 533 -31.79 2.68 -35.09
C ALA A 533 -31.82 1.22 -35.54
N ALA A 534 -33.01 0.63 -35.50
CA ALA A 534 -33.28 -0.61 -36.17
C ALA A 534 -32.83 -0.40 -37.64
N GLY A 535 -31.63 -0.82 -37.91
CA GLY A 535 -31.12 -0.92 -39.28
C GLY A 535 -32.00 -1.90 -40.01
N GLY A 536 -32.94 -1.34 -40.79
CA GLY A 536 -33.73 -2.11 -41.74
C GLY A 536 -32.76 -2.91 -42.60
N MET A 537 -32.93 -4.22 -42.62
CA MET A 537 -32.34 -5.07 -43.65
C MET A 537 -32.69 -4.47 -45.03
N PRO A 538 -31.73 -4.30 -45.93
CA PRO A 538 -32.07 -4.03 -47.32
C PRO A 538 -32.77 -5.27 -47.85
N ASP A 539 -34.04 -5.09 -48.26
CA ASP A 539 -34.85 -6.01 -49.01
C ASP A 539 -34.12 -6.33 -50.33
N MET A 540 -33.52 -7.51 -50.44
CA MET A 540 -33.04 -8.07 -51.67
C MET A 540 -34.19 -8.84 -52.33
N GLY A 541 -35.22 -8.07 -52.71
CA GLY A 541 -36.28 -8.53 -53.57
C GLY A 541 -35.90 -8.35 -55.06
N GLY A 542 -35.83 -9.43 -55.77
CA GLY A 542 -36.11 -9.44 -57.16
C GLY A 542 -34.96 -9.41 -58.17
N MET A 543 -34.51 -10.56 -58.57
CA MET A 543 -34.23 -10.78 -59.98
C MET A 543 -34.47 -12.26 -60.30
N GLY A 544 -35.73 -12.48 -60.81
CA GLY A 544 -36.11 -13.72 -61.44
C GLY A 544 -35.72 -13.69 -62.92
N GLY A 545 -35.41 -14.87 -63.45
CA GLY A 545 -35.68 -15.21 -64.82
C GLY A 545 -34.57 -15.01 -65.83
N MET A 546 -34.07 -16.11 -66.31
CA MET A 546 -33.88 -16.58 -67.67
C MET A 546 -32.89 -17.72 -67.63
N GLY A 547 -33.18 -18.96 -67.88
CA GLY A 547 -33.85 -19.49 -69.04
C GLY A 547 -32.85 -19.96 -70.08
N GLY A 548 -32.61 -21.25 -70.17
CA GLY A 548 -32.42 -21.89 -71.43
C GLY A 548 -31.03 -22.28 -71.91
N MET A 549 -30.94 -23.60 -72.19
CA MET A 549 -30.18 -24.25 -73.25
C MET A 549 -28.65 -24.42 -73.10
N MET A 550 -28.18 -25.51 -72.96
CA MET A 550 -27.89 -26.77 -73.61
C MET A 550 -27.00 -27.63 -72.70
#